data_93fac203f5d41241de02deb34047dc36
#
_entry.id   93fac203f5d41241de02deb34047dc36
#
_cell.length_a   1.000
_cell.length_b   1.000
_cell.length_c   1.000
_cell.angle_alpha   90.00
_cell.angle_beta   90.00
_cell.angle_gamma   90.00
#
_symmetry.space_group_name_H-M   'P 1'
#
loop_
_entity.id
_entity.type
_entity.pdbx_description
1 polymer ?
#
loop_
_entity_poly.entity_id
_entity_poly.type
_entity_poly.pdbx_seq_one_letter_code
_entity_poly.pdbx_strand_id
1 'polypeptide(L)'
;MITLTLTIEIGVLLGVIIPVIISVRKIANGTKCQLRSEMLRTYYHNRDSKSIRQYEYENFIFLYEAYKTLKGNSFIDRIYDEVKTWKIMT
;
A
#
# COMPACT_ATOMS: atom_id res chain seq x y z
N MET A 1 -28.02 20.06 32.02
CA MET A 1 -28.60 19.63 30.73
C MET A 1 -27.63 19.72 29.59
N ILE A 2 -26.96 20.85 29.41
CA ILE A 2 -25.99 21.02 28.30
C ILE A 2 -24.84 20.00 28.42
N THR A 3 -24.33 19.75 29.64
CA THR A 3 -23.24 18.80 29.89
C THR A 3 -23.65 17.39 29.54
N LEU A 4 -24.89 17.00 29.83
CA LEU A 4 -25.41 15.65 29.53
C LEU A 4 -25.55 15.43 28.03
N THR A 5 -26.04 16.45 27.32
CA THR A 5 -26.18 16.41 25.85
C THR A 5 -24.80 16.31 25.17
N LEU A 6 -23.80 17.08 25.64
CA LEU A 6 -22.45 17.00 25.12
C LEU A 6 -21.82 15.62 25.34
N THR A 7 -22.06 14.99 26.50
CA THR A 7 -21.54 13.66 26.80
C THR A 7 -22.15 12.61 25.88
N ILE A 8 -23.45 12.71 25.58
CA ILE A 8 -24.13 11.80 24.65
C ILE A 8 -23.60 11.97 23.24
N GLU A 9 -23.40 13.22 22.78
CA GLU A 9 -22.86 13.50 21.46
C GLU A 9 -21.45 12.97 21.30
N ILE A 10 -20.58 13.16 22.27
CA ILE A 10 -19.21 12.61 22.27
C ILE A 10 -19.26 11.09 22.20
N GLY A 11 -20.13 10.44 22.98
CA GLY A 11 -20.28 9.00 22.97
C GLY A 11 -20.73 8.47 21.62
N VAL A 12 -21.67 9.12 20.96
CA VAL A 12 -22.14 8.76 19.62
C VAL A 12 -21.03 8.93 18.59
N LEU A 13 -20.29 10.05 18.62
CA LEU A 13 -19.18 10.30 17.71
C LEU A 13 -18.08 9.24 17.86
N LEU A 14 -17.69 8.88 19.09
CA LEU A 14 -16.71 7.83 19.34
C LEU A 14 -17.20 6.47 18.85
N GLY A 15 -18.51 6.18 19.03
CA GLY A 15 -19.11 4.95 18.57
C GLY A 15 -19.12 4.79 17.05
N VAL A 16 -19.05 5.91 16.29
CA VAL A 16 -18.95 5.89 14.82
C VAL A 16 -17.51 5.89 14.37
N ILE A 17 -16.65 6.68 15.00
CA ILE A 17 -15.26 6.87 14.60
C ILE A 17 -14.42 5.58 14.79
N ILE A 18 -14.57 4.89 15.92
CA ILE A 18 -13.77 3.70 16.20
C ILE A 18 -13.96 2.59 15.16
N PRO A 19 -15.19 2.17 14.79
CA PRO A 19 -15.38 1.19 13.73
C PRO A 19 -14.83 1.64 12.38
N VAL A 20 -14.96 2.93 12.05
CA VAL A 20 -14.43 3.49 10.80
C VAL A 20 -12.92 3.38 10.77
N ILE A 21 -12.22 3.72 11.87
CA ILE A 21 -10.76 3.61 11.94
C ILE A 21 -10.33 2.15 11.77
N ILE A 22 -11.00 1.21 12.42
CA ILE A 22 -10.71 -0.22 12.31
C ILE A 22 -10.89 -0.68 10.86
N SER A 23 -11.97 -0.28 10.21
CA SER A 23 -12.26 -0.62 8.81
C SER A 23 -11.20 -0.07 7.86
N VAL A 24 -10.79 1.19 8.05
CA VAL A 24 -9.75 1.82 7.24
C VAL A 24 -8.42 1.09 7.41
N ARG A 25 -8.05 0.69 8.62
CA ARG A 25 -6.82 -0.08 8.86
C ARG A 25 -6.86 -1.44 8.18
N LYS A 26 -7.99 -2.13 8.21
CA LYS A 26 -8.15 -3.42 7.52
C LYS A 26 -8.03 -3.27 6.02
N ILE A 27 -8.65 -2.25 5.45
CA ILE A 27 -8.57 -1.95 4.01
C ILE A 27 -7.13 -1.61 3.64
N ALA A 28 -6.44 -0.77 4.41
CA ALA A 28 -5.06 -0.41 4.15
C ALA A 28 -4.13 -1.62 4.19
N ASN A 29 -4.32 -2.53 5.15
CA ASN A 29 -3.52 -3.75 5.25
C ASN A 29 -3.78 -4.69 4.08
N GLY A 30 -5.05 -4.86 3.67
CA GLY A 30 -5.40 -5.64 2.50
C GLY A 30 -4.81 -5.06 1.23
N THR A 31 -4.86 -3.74 1.07
CA THR A 31 -4.28 -3.04 -0.06
C THR A 31 -2.76 -3.21 -0.10
N LYS A 32 -2.07 -3.11 1.04
CA LYS A 32 -0.62 -3.35 1.11
C LYS A 32 -0.27 -4.75 0.63
N CYS A 33 -1.01 -5.76 1.06
CA CYS A 33 -0.79 -7.14 0.63
C CYS A 33 -0.99 -7.30 -0.87
N GLN A 34 -2.01 -6.65 -1.42
CA GLN A 34 -2.31 -6.68 -2.85
C GLN A 34 -1.21 -5.99 -3.66
N LEU A 35 -0.77 -4.82 -3.24
CA LEU A 35 0.32 -4.08 -3.88
C LEU A 35 1.62 -4.89 -3.87
N ARG A 36 1.93 -5.51 -2.73
CA ARG A 36 3.10 -6.37 -2.60
C ARG A 36 3.03 -7.56 -3.55
N SER A 37 1.87 -8.22 -3.65
CA SER A 37 1.68 -9.35 -4.54
C SER A 37 1.88 -8.96 -6.00
N GLU A 38 1.35 -7.81 -6.42
CA GLU A 38 1.52 -7.31 -7.79
C GLU A 38 2.99 -6.99 -8.09
N MET A 39 3.69 -6.35 -7.16
CA MET A 39 5.11 -6.05 -7.33
C MET A 39 5.94 -7.33 -7.42
N LEU A 40 5.67 -8.31 -6.56
CA LEU A 40 6.38 -9.59 -6.57
C LEU A 40 6.10 -10.36 -7.86
N ARG A 41 4.88 -10.32 -8.37
CA ARG A 41 4.53 -10.97 -9.63
C ARG A 41 5.34 -10.38 -10.79
N THR A 42 5.41 -9.07 -10.88
CA THR A 42 6.20 -8.39 -11.90
C THR A 42 7.68 -8.72 -11.76
N TYR A 43 8.18 -8.73 -10.53
CA TYR A 43 9.57 -9.05 -10.23
C TYR A 43 9.92 -10.47 -10.68
N TYR A 44 9.15 -11.47 -10.26
CA TYR A 44 9.44 -12.87 -10.60
C TYR A 44 9.25 -13.16 -12.07
N HIS A 45 8.34 -12.45 -12.73
CA HIS A 45 8.13 -12.62 -14.18
C HIS A 45 9.34 -12.17 -14.99
N ASN A 46 10.02 -11.12 -14.56
CA ASN A 46 11.11 -10.49 -15.31
C ASN A 46 12.50 -10.76 -14.74
N ARG A 47 12.58 -11.43 -13.60
CA ARG A 47 13.85 -11.61 -12.85
C ARG A 47 14.93 -12.32 -13.68
N ASP A 48 14.56 -13.37 -14.38
CA ASP A 48 15.53 -14.20 -15.10
C ASP A 48 16.15 -13.46 -16.29
N SER A 49 15.36 -12.64 -16.98
CA SER A 49 15.84 -11.85 -18.11
C SER A 49 16.54 -10.56 -17.68
N LYS A 50 16.34 -10.13 -16.43
CA LYS A 50 16.82 -8.85 -15.89
C LYS A 50 16.45 -7.66 -16.78
N SER A 51 15.28 -7.74 -17.38
CA SER A 51 14.72 -6.70 -18.25
C SER A 51 13.24 -6.54 -17.95
N ILE A 52 12.73 -5.34 -18.12
CA ILE A 52 11.35 -5.01 -17.81
C ILE A 52 10.84 -4.05 -18.88
N ARG A 53 9.60 -4.22 -19.29
CA ARG A 53 8.97 -3.31 -20.22
C ARG A 53 8.69 -1.97 -19.55
N GLN A 54 8.73 -0.89 -20.33
CA GLN A 54 8.57 0.45 -19.79
C GLN A 54 7.27 0.61 -19.01
N TYR A 55 6.15 0.10 -19.54
CA TYR A 55 4.86 0.23 -18.84
C TYR A 55 4.85 -0.55 -17.52
N GLU A 56 5.51 -1.73 -17.49
CA GLU A 56 5.62 -2.52 -16.26
C GLU A 56 6.49 -1.82 -15.23
N TYR A 57 7.56 -1.17 -15.68
CA TYR A 57 8.46 -0.42 -14.80
C TYR A 57 7.75 0.78 -14.18
N GLU A 58 7.04 1.55 -14.99
CA GLU A 58 6.27 2.70 -14.51
C GLU A 58 5.20 2.26 -13.50
N ASN A 59 4.50 1.17 -13.80
CA ASN A 59 3.50 0.60 -12.91
C ASN A 59 4.12 0.12 -11.60
N PHE A 60 5.30 -0.51 -11.69
CA PHE A 60 6.03 -0.98 -10.50
C PHE A 60 6.41 0.18 -9.59
N ILE A 61 6.93 1.27 -10.15
CA ILE A 61 7.27 2.46 -9.36
C ILE A 61 6.02 3.03 -8.68
N PHE A 62 4.92 3.11 -9.41
CA PHE A 62 3.65 3.61 -8.87
C PHE A 62 3.17 2.74 -7.71
N LEU A 63 3.23 1.42 -7.88
CA LEU A 63 2.86 0.47 -6.83
C LEU A 63 3.77 0.61 -5.60
N TYR A 64 5.06 0.80 -5.84
CA TYR A 64 6.02 0.98 -4.76
C TYR A 64 5.73 2.23 -3.95
N GLU A 65 5.47 3.35 -4.61
CA GLU A 65 5.15 4.61 -3.94
C GLU A 65 3.88 4.47 -3.11
N ALA A 66 2.84 3.84 -3.65
CA ALA A 66 1.60 3.59 -2.94
C ALA A 66 1.83 2.69 -1.72
N TYR A 67 2.65 1.64 -1.89
CA TYR A 67 2.98 0.72 -0.81
C TYR A 67 3.70 1.43 0.34
N LYS A 68 4.66 2.31 0.03
CA LYS A 68 5.38 3.08 1.05
C LYS A 68 4.48 4.11 1.73
N THR A 69 3.55 4.71 0.99
CA THR A 69 2.55 5.62 1.56
C THR A 69 1.70 4.91 2.62
N LEU A 70 1.39 3.64 2.41
CA LEU A 70 0.64 2.82 3.36
C LEU A 70 1.54 2.22 4.45
N LYS A 71 2.79 2.67 4.56
CA LYS A 71 3.77 2.19 5.53
C LYS A 71 4.10 0.71 5.38
N GLY A 72 4.32 0.28 4.14
CA GLY A 72 4.77 -1.07 3.85
C GLY A 72 6.18 -1.33 4.37
N ASN A 73 6.55 -2.60 4.55
CA ASN A 73 7.83 -2.97 5.15
C ASN A 73 8.99 -2.82 4.16
N SER A 74 10.22 -2.94 4.67
CA SER A 74 11.45 -2.71 3.91
C SER A 74 11.83 -3.87 2.98
N PHE A 75 11.14 -4.99 3.02
CA PHE A 75 11.42 -6.13 2.15
C PHE A 75 11.33 -5.73 0.67
N ILE A 76 10.31 -4.95 0.33
CA ILE A 76 10.08 -4.50 -1.03
C ILE A 76 11.13 -3.48 -1.48
N ASP A 77 11.75 -2.75 -0.56
CA ASP A 77 12.81 -1.79 -0.90
C ASP A 77 13.97 -2.46 -1.65
N ARG A 78 14.36 -3.66 -1.22
CA ARG A 78 15.42 -4.43 -1.85
C ARG A 78 15.04 -4.85 -3.27
N ILE A 79 13.80 -5.28 -3.45
CA ILE A 79 13.27 -5.65 -4.77
C ILE A 79 13.20 -4.42 -5.68
N TYR A 80 12.76 -3.30 -5.16
CA TYR A 80 12.71 -2.05 -5.90
C TYR A 80 14.10 -1.62 -6.38
N ASP A 81 15.09 -1.69 -5.50
CA ASP A 81 16.47 -1.33 -5.86
C ASP A 81 17.01 -2.25 -6.96
N GLU A 82 16.71 -3.54 -6.90
CA GLU A 82 17.12 -4.49 -7.93
C GLU A 82 16.46 -4.19 -9.28
N VAL A 83 15.15 -3.93 -9.27
CA VAL A 83 14.41 -3.63 -10.51
C VAL A 83 14.94 -2.39 -11.18
N LYS A 84 15.39 -1.39 -10.43
CA LYS A 84 15.96 -0.17 -10.99
C LYS A 84 17.25 -0.42 -11.79
N THR A 85 17.93 -1.54 -11.53
CA THR A 85 19.14 -1.91 -12.26
C THR A 85 18.86 -2.66 -13.56
N TRP A 86 17.61 -3.07 -13.78
CA TRP A 86 17.24 -3.86 -14.95
C TRP A 86 17.16 -2.98 -16.20
N LYS A 87 17.36 -3.63 -17.36
CA LYS A 87 17.21 -2.96 -18.65
C LYS A 87 15.73 -2.69 -18.92
N ILE A 88 15.42 -1.44 -19.26
CA ILE A 88 14.06 -1.05 -19.63
C ILE A 88 13.89 -1.23 -21.14
N MET A 89 12.92 -2.02 -21.53
CA MET A 89 12.59 -2.27 -22.93
C MET A 89 11.38 -1.42 -23.33
N THR A 90 11.56 -0.62 -24.35
CA THR A 90 10.48 0.22 -24.90
C THR A 90 9.65 -0.55 -25.94
#